data_58bccd34386f59c23c75c3b3a182e3f4
#
_entry.id   58bccd34386f59c23c75c3b3a182e3f4
#
_cell.length_a   1.000
_cell.length_b   1.000
_cell.length_c   1.000
_cell.angle_alpha   90.00
_cell.angle_beta   90.00
_cell.angle_gamma   90.00
#
_symmetry.space_group_name_H-M   'P 1'
#
loop_
_entity.id
_entity.type
_entity.pdbx_description
1 polymer ?
#
loop_
_entity_poly.entity_id
_entity_poly.type
_entity_poly.pdbx_seq_one_letter_code
_entity_poly.pdbx_strand_id
1 'polypeptide(L)' 'PDTLMPLNYFDSVTILCNDSGKADALSTALFNMTIPDGKALLENLEGVDAIWVLPDGSYDCTEGFAKLIID' A
#
# COMPACT_ATOMS: atom_id res chain seq x y z
N PRO A 1 -6.90 -20.64 6.71
CA PRO A 1 -6.71 -20.20 7.05
C PRO A 1 -6.17 -19.89 7.76
N ASP A 2 -5.98 -19.92 7.90
CA ASP A 2 -5.61 -19.59 8.45
C ASP A 2 -5.17 -18.87 8.74
N THR A 3 -5.07 -18.64 8.42
CA THR A 3 -4.78 -17.90 8.56
C THR A 3 -4.56 -17.16 9.28
N LEU A 4 -4.67 -17.27 9.63
CA LEU A 4 -4.52 -16.67 10.39
C LEU A 4 -3.58 -15.97 10.70
N MET A 5 -2.63 -16.00 10.21
CA MET A 5 -1.66 -15.20 10.42
C MET A 5 -1.74 -14.13 9.59
N PRO A 6 -1.95 -13.02 10.01
CA PRO A 6 -2.07 -11.89 9.16
C PRO A 6 -0.73 -11.54 8.64
N LEU A 7 -0.60 -11.67 7.39
CA LEU A 7 0.49 -11.09 6.69
C LEU A 7 0.34 -9.59 6.67
N ASN A 8 -0.88 -9.08 6.70
CA ASN A 8 -1.06 -7.65 6.64
C ASN A 8 -1.12 -7.08 8.03
N TYR A 9 -0.24 -6.17 8.30
CA TYR A 9 -0.16 -5.48 9.56
C TYR A 9 -0.84 -4.13 9.49
N PHE A 10 -1.79 -3.98 8.57
CA PHE A 10 -2.48 -2.72 8.36
C PHE A 10 -3.95 -2.98 8.15
N ASP A 11 -4.76 -1.96 8.44
CA ASP A 11 -6.20 -2.05 8.33
C ASP A 11 -6.65 -1.93 6.88
N SER A 12 -6.04 -1.04 6.15
CA SER A 12 -6.42 -0.83 4.76
C SER A 12 -5.25 -0.26 3.99
N VAL A 13 -5.35 -0.37 2.67
CA VAL A 13 -4.35 0.21 1.79
C VAL A 13 -5.08 0.92 0.66
N THR A 14 -4.62 2.12 0.32
CA THR A 14 -5.19 2.91 -0.78
C THR A 14 -4.12 3.10 -1.82
N ILE A 15 -4.47 2.87 -3.07
CA ILE A 15 -3.54 3.01 -4.19
C ILE A 15 -3.89 4.26 -4.98
N LEU A 16 -2.88 5.05 -5.28
CA LEU A 16 -3.01 6.20 -6.15
C LEU A 16 -2.34 5.88 -7.47
N CYS A 17 -3.11 5.72 -8.52
CA CYS A 17 -2.60 5.30 -9.80
C CYS A 17 -3.54 5.77 -10.90
N ASN A 18 -2.98 6.13 -12.06
CA ASN A 18 -3.78 6.61 -13.18
C ASN A 18 -4.54 5.49 -13.89
N ASP A 19 -4.08 4.26 -13.71
CA ASP A 19 -4.70 3.11 -14.37
C ASP A 19 -5.49 2.32 -13.33
N SER A 20 -6.80 2.37 -13.42
CA SER A 20 -7.65 1.72 -12.43
C SER A 20 -7.49 0.20 -12.42
N GLY A 21 -7.25 -0.39 -13.59
CA GLY A 21 -7.02 -1.82 -13.64
C GLY A 21 -5.74 -2.21 -12.93
N LYS A 22 -4.68 -1.42 -13.14
CA LYS A 22 -3.42 -1.65 -12.45
C LYS A 22 -3.57 -1.42 -10.95
N ALA A 23 -4.30 -0.37 -10.57
CA ALA A 23 -4.52 -0.09 -9.16
C ALA A 23 -5.25 -1.23 -8.47
N ASP A 24 -6.22 -1.82 -9.16
CA ASP A 24 -6.98 -2.92 -8.59
C ASP A 24 -6.08 -4.14 -8.37
N ALA A 25 -5.25 -4.47 -9.35
CA ALA A 25 -4.33 -5.58 -9.24
C ALA A 25 -3.30 -5.34 -8.15
N LEU A 26 -2.79 -4.12 -8.06
CA LEU A 26 -1.80 -3.78 -7.04
C LEU A 26 -2.41 -3.82 -5.64
N SER A 27 -3.64 -3.37 -5.52
CA SER A 27 -4.31 -3.42 -4.22
C SER A 27 -4.37 -4.84 -3.70
N THR A 28 -4.74 -5.79 -4.55
CA THR A 28 -4.79 -7.19 -4.17
C THR A 28 -3.40 -7.69 -3.80
N ALA A 29 -2.40 -7.35 -4.59
CA ALA A 29 -1.04 -7.80 -4.32
C ALA A 29 -0.54 -7.24 -2.99
N LEU A 30 -0.77 -5.96 -2.75
CA LEU A 30 -0.27 -5.32 -1.53
C LEU A 30 -0.96 -5.85 -0.28
N PHE A 31 -2.21 -6.29 -0.41
CA PHE A 31 -2.90 -6.88 0.73
C PHE A 31 -2.25 -8.18 1.16
N ASN A 32 -1.52 -8.82 0.26
CA ASN A 32 -0.85 -10.08 0.56
C ASN A 32 0.63 -9.91 0.84
N MET A 33 1.09 -8.66 1.02
CA MET A 33 2.49 -8.37 1.27
C MET A 33 2.63 -7.53 2.53
N THR A 34 3.81 -7.59 3.14
CA THR A 34 4.11 -6.67 4.23
C THR A 34 4.31 -5.28 3.66
N ILE A 35 4.24 -4.28 4.53
CA ILE A 35 4.41 -2.89 4.09
C ILE A 35 5.78 -2.68 3.44
N PRO A 36 6.90 -3.15 4.04
CA PRO A 36 8.20 -2.96 3.38
C PRO A 36 8.27 -3.61 2.00
N ASP A 37 7.68 -4.80 1.87
CA ASP A 37 7.68 -5.48 0.58
C ASP A 37 6.84 -4.71 -0.43
N GLY A 38 5.70 -4.20 0.01
CA GLY A 38 4.84 -3.39 -0.87
C GLY A 38 5.53 -2.13 -1.31
N LYS A 39 6.23 -1.47 -0.40
CA LYS A 39 6.97 -0.26 -0.77
C LYS A 39 8.05 -0.55 -1.80
N ALA A 40 8.76 -1.66 -1.62
CA ALA A 40 9.80 -2.04 -2.57
C ALA A 40 9.21 -2.29 -3.96
N LEU A 41 8.06 -2.94 -3.99
CA LEU A 41 7.39 -3.18 -5.26
C LEU A 41 7.03 -1.86 -5.94
N LEU A 42 6.48 -0.93 -5.19
CA LEU A 42 6.05 0.34 -5.76
C LEU A 42 7.21 1.21 -6.18
N GLU A 43 8.37 1.05 -5.54
CA GLU A 43 9.55 1.80 -5.94
C GLU A 43 10.00 1.45 -7.34
N ASN A 44 9.67 0.26 -7.79
CA ASN A 44 10.01 -0.18 -9.14
C ASN A 44 8.97 0.23 -10.17
N LEU A 45 7.90 0.90 -9.73
CA LEU A 45 6.84 1.34 -10.60
C LEU A 45 6.76 2.85 -10.57
N GLU A 46 6.47 3.45 -11.72
CA GLU A 46 6.36 4.89 -11.80
C GLU A 46 4.90 5.30 -11.83
N GLY A 47 4.61 6.44 -11.21
CA GLY A 47 3.26 6.96 -11.22
C GLY A 47 2.31 6.23 -10.31
N VAL A 48 2.83 5.45 -9.38
CA VAL A 48 2.03 4.67 -8.46
C VAL A 48 2.47 4.96 -7.04
N ASP A 49 1.52 5.29 -6.19
CA ASP A 49 1.79 5.53 -4.78
C ASP A 49 0.72 4.85 -3.95
N ALA A 50 1.00 4.65 -2.68
CA ALA A 50 0.05 3.99 -1.81
C ALA A 50 0.21 4.47 -0.37
N ILE A 51 -0.86 4.31 0.39
CA ILE A 51 -0.83 4.58 1.82
C ILE A 51 -1.47 3.39 2.53
N TRP A 52 -0.82 2.97 3.60
CA TRP A 52 -1.31 1.89 4.45
C TRP A 52 -1.76 2.50 5.77
N VAL A 53 -2.98 2.18 6.18
CA VAL A 53 -3.53 2.66 7.45
C VAL A 53 -3.44 1.52 8.45
N LEU A 54 -2.81 1.78 9.57
CA LEU A 54 -2.59 0.76 10.59
C LEU A 54 -3.69 0.77 11.64
N PRO A 55 -3.88 -0.35 12.32
CA PRO A 55 -4.98 -0.45 13.29
C PRO A 55 -4.83 0.48 14.50
N ASP A 56 -3.62 0.92 14.78
CA ASP A 56 -3.42 1.80 15.93
C ASP A 56 -3.67 3.27 15.60
N GLY A 57 -4.08 3.55 14.38
CA GLY A 57 -4.38 4.92 13.98
C GLY A 57 -3.25 5.61 13.25
N SER A 58 -2.10 4.96 13.14
CA SER A 58 -1.01 5.54 12.37
C SER A 58 -1.10 5.10 10.91
N TYR A 59 -0.20 5.61 10.10
CA TYR A 59 -0.17 5.22 8.69
C TYR A 59 1.25 5.18 8.18
N ASP A 60 1.42 4.50 7.06
CA ASP A 60 2.69 4.46 6.36
C ASP A 60 2.38 4.65 4.88
N CYS A 61 3.28 5.25 4.13
CA CYS A 61 3.00 5.53 2.72
C CYS A 61 4.29 5.64 1.95
N THR A 62 4.14 5.63 0.63
CA THR A 62 5.28 5.86 -0.24
C THR A 62 5.65 7.33 -0.22
N GLU A 63 6.85 7.63 -0.67
CA GLU A 63 7.37 8.99 -0.65
C GLU A 63 6.48 9.95 -1.45
N GLY A 64 6.05 9.52 -2.61
CA GLY A 64 5.20 10.35 -3.44
C GLY A 64 3.86 10.68 -2.77
N PHE A 65 3.30 9.69 -2.09
CA PHE A 65 2.05 9.91 -1.38
C PHE A 65 2.26 10.86 -0.20
N ALA A 66 3.39 10.71 0.48
CA ALA A 66 3.70 11.57 1.62
C ALA A 66 3.77 13.03 1.19
N LYS A 67 4.31 13.30 0.03
CA LYS A 67 4.38 14.68 -0.47
C LYS A 67 3.01 15.28 -0.66
N LEU A 68 2.05 14.47 -1.08
CA LEU A 68 0.69 14.95 -1.26
C LEU A 68 0.04 15.28 0.07
N ILE A 69 0.35 14.51 1.10
CA ILE A 69 -0.26 14.70 2.40
C ILE A 69 0.33 15.92 3.11
N ILE A 70 1.63 16.03 3.08
CA ILE A 70 2.33 17.05 3.85
C ILE A 70 2.23 18.40 3.19
N ASP A 71 2.21 18.40 1.89
CA ASP A 71 2.16 19.65 1.16
C ASP A 71 0.83 20.34 1.37
#